data_4e11c2c923c27b8b7d24e0b3db41201b
#
_entry.id   4e11c2c923c27b8b7d24e0b3db41201b
#
_cell.length_a   1.000
_cell.length_b   1.000
_cell.length_c   1.000
_cell.angle_alpha   90.00
_cell.angle_beta   90.00
_cell.angle_gamma   90.00
#
_symmetry.space_group_name_H-M   'P 1'
#
loop_
_entity.id
_entity.type
_entity.pdbx_description
1 polymer ?
#
loop_
_entity_poly.entity_id
_entity_poly.type
_entity_poly.pdbx_seq_one_letter_code
_entity_poly.pdbx_strand_id
1 'polypeptide(L)'
;VPNKNELEKMANLLIEGMESGCLGLSTGLVYEPGRYSVSNEIIELAKKIQKYDGVYVSHMRNEAEGLIESIIETANIGLEANVKVEISHLKSVGKSNWGKSEQALDLIEKFSDDGLDINMDQYPYTARSTMLKALLLNDTFNYENDLSPMGKSMPNEVLLCSVPNEKSFEGKTLEDIQKLYDLPIIETVNKLLDDVSDKILVAAFGMNENDVQNIMKNDLTMIGTDGIDVGSKPHPRAWGTYPRILEEYVDRLGILTLENAINKMTHMLLRNLE
;
A
#
# COMPACT_ATOMS: atom_id res chain seq x y z
N VAL A 1 20.91 2.73 -8.47
CA VAL A 1 20.68 1.76 -9.56
C VAL A 1 21.80 0.75 -9.50
N PRO A 2 21.50 -0.57 -9.43
CA PRO A 2 22.50 -1.62 -9.37
C PRO A 2 23.32 -1.67 -10.68
N ASN A 3 24.59 -2.04 -10.57
CA ASN A 3 25.36 -2.39 -11.75
C ASN A 3 24.99 -3.81 -12.25
N LYS A 4 25.53 -4.22 -13.41
CA LYS A 4 25.16 -5.51 -14.03
C LYS A 4 25.42 -6.72 -13.12
N ASN A 5 26.52 -6.74 -12.37
CA ASN A 5 26.84 -7.86 -11.47
C ASN A 5 25.92 -7.89 -10.23
N GLU A 6 25.52 -6.72 -9.73
CA GLU A 6 24.57 -6.61 -8.63
C GLU A 6 23.18 -7.07 -9.07
N LEU A 7 22.72 -6.63 -10.26
CA LEU A 7 21.44 -7.06 -10.82
C LEU A 7 21.42 -8.57 -11.06
N GLU A 8 22.51 -9.16 -11.54
CA GLU A 8 22.64 -10.62 -11.71
C GLU A 8 22.55 -11.37 -10.36
N LYS A 9 23.16 -10.85 -9.31
CA LYS A 9 23.02 -11.42 -7.95
C LYS A 9 21.58 -11.35 -7.44
N MET A 10 20.91 -10.20 -7.63
CA MET A 10 19.50 -10.05 -7.27
C MET A 10 18.62 -11.05 -8.04
N ALA A 11 18.86 -11.19 -9.35
CA ALA A 11 18.16 -12.16 -10.19
C ALA A 11 18.37 -13.61 -9.73
N ASN A 12 19.57 -14.00 -9.33
CA ASN A 12 19.86 -15.34 -8.83
C ASN A 12 19.16 -15.62 -7.50
N LEU A 13 19.12 -14.66 -6.57
CA LEU A 13 18.37 -14.78 -5.31
C LEU A 13 16.88 -14.92 -5.56
N LEU A 14 16.32 -14.16 -6.52
CA LEU A 14 14.93 -14.27 -6.91
C LEU A 14 14.62 -15.65 -7.50
N ILE A 15 15.47 -16.17 -8.39
CA ILE A 15 15.32 -17.51 -8.98
C ILE A 15 15.37 -18.58 -7.87
N GLU A 16 16.31 -18.51 -6.94
CA GLU A 16 16.38 -19.40 -5.78
C GLU A 16 15.10 -19.38 -4.95
N GLY A 17 14.54 -18.19 -4.72
CA GLY A 17 13.24 -18.02 -4.06
C GLY A 17 12.10 -18.72 -4.83
N MET A 18 12.01 -18.52 -6.15
CA MET A 18 10.99 -19.16 -6.99
C MET A 18 11.14 -20.69 -6.99
N GLU A 19 12.35 -21.20 -7.09
CA GLU A 19 12.63 -22.64 -7.03
C GLU A 19 12.34 -23.24 -5.64
N SER A 20 12.33 -22.42 -4.60
CA SER A 20 11.95 -22.78 -3.24
C SER A 20 10.45 -22.70 -2.97
N GLY A 21 9.63 -22.29 -3.96
CA GLY A 21 8.17 -22.24 -3.87
C GLY A 21 7.60 -20.83 -3.61
N CYS A 22 8.37 -19.75 -3.81
CA CYS A 22 7.80 -18.40 -3.84
C CYS A 22 6.90 -18.21 -5.07
N LEU A 23 5.87 -17.36 -4.91
CA LEU A 23 4.81 -17.16 -5.92
C LEU A 23 5.11 -16.01 -6.89
N GLY A 24 6.13 -15.18 -6.60
CA GLY A 24 6.41 -14.04 -7.45
C GLY A 24 7.42 -13.06 -6.87
N LEU A 25 7.42 -11.85 -7.44
CA LEU A 25 8.25 -10.72 -7.05
C LEU A 25 7.39 -9.62 -6.44
N SER A 26 7.67 -9.20 -5.21
CA SER A 26 7.02 -8.07 -4.56
C SER A 26 7.96 -6.87 -4.43
N THR A 27 7.43 -5.66 -4.65
CA THR A 27 8.16 -4.41 -4.46
C THR A 27 7.40 -3.42 -3.58
N GLY A 28 8.14 -2.55 -2.86
CA GLY A 28 7.60 -1.42 -2.12
C GLY A 28 8.28 -0.14 -2.58
N LEU A 29 7.77 0.47 -3.65
CA LEU A 29 8.45 1.54 -4.38
C LEU A 29 8.36 2.92 -3.71
N VAL A 30 7.55 3.08 -2.68
CA VAL A 30 7.49 4.29 -1.86
C VAL A 30 8.51 4.26 -0.72
N TYR A 31 8.99 3.08 -0.35
CA TYR A 31 9.91 2.86 0.77
C TYR A 31 11.37 2.79 0.32
N GLU A 32 12.29 3.16 1.22
CA GLU A 32 13.72 2.88 1.03
C GLU A 32 14.02 1.39 1.24
N PRO A 33 14.88 0.81 0.41
CA PRO A 33 15.62 1.36 -0.73
C PRO A 33 14.83 1.36 -2.06
N GLY A 34 13.65 0.73 -2.13
CA GLY A 34 12.84 0.55 -3.35
C GLY A 34 12.53 1.86 -4.09
N ARG A 35 12.37 2.98 -3.36
CA ARG A 35 12.09 4.29 -3.97
C ARG A 35 13.16 4.80 -4.94
N TYR A 36 14.38 4.29 -4.83
CA TYR A 36 15.52 4.66 -5.70
C TYR A 36 15.66 3.76 -6.93
N SER A 37 14.89 2.66 -7.01
CA SER A 37 14.88 1.78 -8.17
C SER A 37 14.24 2.46 -9.38
N VAL A 38 14.71 2.10 -10.55
CA VAL A 38 14.10 2.51 -11.82
C VAL A 38 13.28 1.35 -12.40
N SER A 39 12.25 1.67 -13.19
CA SER A 39 11.34 0.65 -13.74
C SER A 39 12.08 -0.43 -14.51
N ASN A 40 13.15 -0.09 -15.26
CA ASN A 40 13.93 -1.07 -16.02
C ASN A 40 14.64 -2.11 -15.13
N GLU A 41 15.08 -1.73 -13.93
CA GLU A 41 15.64 -2.66 -12.94
C GLU A 41 14.60 -3.72 -12.54
N ILE A 42 13.39 -3.26 -12.25
CA ILE A 42 12.27 -4.12 -11.84
C ILE A 42 11.82 -5.02 -12.98
N ILE A 43 11.74 -4.48 -14.21
CA ILE A 43 11.41 -5.26 -15.42
C ILE A 43 12.40 -6.41 -15.63
N GLU A 44 13.70 -6.15 -15.51
CA GLU A 44 14.72 -7.18 -15.67
C GLU A 44 14.64 -8.29 -14.58
N LEU A 45 14.22 -7.93 -13.37
CA LEU A 45 13.94 -8.91 -12.32
C LEU A 45 12.62 -9.64 -12.57
N ALA A 46 11.55 -8.94 -12.91
CA ALA A 46 10.24 -9.52 -13.20
C ALA A 46 10.29 -10.53 -14.37
N LYS A 47 11.11 -10.30 -15.40
CA LYS A 47 11.35 -11.28 -16.47
C LYS A 47 11.86 -12.64 -15.95
N LYS A 48 12.49 -12.71 -14.76
CA LYS A 48 13.00 -13.96 -14.20
C LYS A 48 11.89 -14.84 -13.61
N ILE A 49 10.76 -14.24 -13.22
CA ILE A 49 9.62 -15.00 -12.66
C ILE A 49 8.65 -15.48 -13.73
N GLN A 50 8.73 -15.00 -14.98
CA GLN A 50 7.84 -15.36 -16.08
C GLN A 50 7.78 -16.90 -16.31
N LYS A 51 8.92 -17.57 -16.34
CA LYS A 51 9.00 -19.02 -16.56
C LYS A 51 8.39 -19.88 -15.44
N TYR A 52 8.09 -19.26 -14.29
CA TYR A 52 7.43 -19.90 -13.14
C TYR A 52 5.96 -19.52 -13.03
N ASP A 53 5.41 -18.81 -14.02
CA ASP A 53 4.07 -18.23 -13.97
C ASP A 53 3.86 -17.29 -12.76
N GLY A 54 4.93 -16.61 -12.35
CA GLY A 54 4.97 -15.78 -11.15
C GLY A 54 4.25 -14.45 -11.32
N VAL A 55 3.72 -13.91 -10.21
CA VAL A 55 3.04 -12.62 -10.16
C VAL A 55 3.99 -11.50 -9.72
N TYR A 56 3.90 -10.33 -10.36
CA TYR A 56 4.53 -9.10 -9.89
C TYR A 56 3.55 -8.32 -9.01
N VAL A 57 3.88 -8.13 -7.73
CA VAL A 57 3.06 -7.46 -6.73
C VAL A 57 3.72 -6.14 -6.32
N SER A 58 2.98 -5.03 -6.31
CA SER A 58 3.57 -3.73 -6.03
C SER A 58 2.79 -2.89 -5.01
N HIS A 59 3.44 -2.56 -3.89
CA HIS A 59 3.14 -1.30 -3.22
C HIS A 59 3.72 -0.19 -4.12
N MET A 60 2.86 0.52 -4.81
CA MET A 60 3.23 1.48 -5.86
C MET A 60 4.08 2.63 -5.33
N ARG A 61 4.73 3.34 -6.23
CA ARG A 61 5.62 4.46 -5.93
C ARG A 61 4.89 5.67 -5.32
N ASN A 62 3.64 5.89 -5.72
CA ASN A 62 2.84 7.02 -5.30
C ASN A 62 1.37 6.62 -5.24
N GLU A 63 0.72 6.87 -4.10
CA GLU A 63 -0.70 6.58 -3.85
C GLU A 63 -1.53 7.86 -3.72
N ALA A 64 -0.96 9.01 -4.07
CA ALA A 64 -1.53 10.34 -3.95
C ALA A 64 -1.57 11.07 -5.29
N GLU A 65 -0.83 12.16 -5.45
CA GLU A 65 -0.83 12.98 -6.66
C GLU A 65 -0.42 12.18 -7.91
N GLY A 66 0.58 11.31 -7.79
CA GLY A 66 1.11 10.46 -8.86
C GLY A 66 0.50 9.06 -8.91
N LEU A 67 -0.73 8.86 -8.42
CA LEU A 67 -1.40 7.57 -8.41
C LEU A 67 -1.52 6.98 -9.83
N ILE A 68 -1.93 7.78 -10.79
CA ILE A 68 -2.16 7.35 -12.19
C ILE A 68 -0.85 6.94 -12.85
N GLU A 69 0.20 7.73 -12.68
CA GLU A 69 1.54 7.43 -13.19
C GLU A 69 2.11 6.15 -12.57
N SER A 70 1.81 5.90 -11.30
CA SER A 70 2.25 4.68 -10.61
C SER A 70 1.51 3.43 -11.08
N ILE A 71 0.23 3.54 -11.43
CA ILE A 71 -0.53 2.46 -12.08
C ILE A 71 0.08 2.16 -13.45
N ILE A 72 0.38 3.19 -14.26
CA ILE A 72 1.02 3.03 -15.57
C ILE A 72 2.40 2.36 -15.41
N GLU A 73 3.22 2.78 -14.44
CA GLU A 73 4.52 2.15 -14.17
C GLU A 73 4.34 0.66 -13.86
N THR A 74 3.42 0.33 -12.95
CA THR A 74 3.18 -1.05 -12.52
C THR A 74 2.68 -1.94 -13.66
N ALA A 75 1.72 -1.45 -14.44
CA ALA A 75 1.19 -2.16 -15.61
C ALA A 75 2.26 -2.37 -16.70
N ASN A 76 3.08 -1.35 -16.98
CA ASN A 76 4.16 -1.45 -17.97
C ASN A 76 5.24 -2.46 -17.54
N ILE A 77 5.53 -2.58 -16.25
CA ILE A 77 6.43 -3.63 -15.74
C ILE A 77 5.87 -5.01 -16.07
N GLY A 78 4.57 -5.23 -15.83
CA GLY A 78 3.91 -6.48 -16.18
C GLY A 78 3.94 -6.79 -17.68
N LEU A 79 3.58 -5.81 -18.52
CA LEU A 79 3.59 -5.94 -19.98
C LEU A 79 4.98 -6.26 -20.52
N GLU A 80 6.01 -5.51 -20.12
CA GLU A 80 7.37 -5.70 -20.62
C GLU A 80 8.03 -6.98 -20.09
N ALA A 81 7.65 -7.42 -18.89
CA ALA A 81 8.14 -8.68 -18.32
C ALA A 81 7.28 -9.89 -18.73
N ASN A 82 6.09 -9.66 -19.29
CA ASN A 82 5.09 -10.68 -19.62
C ASN A 82 4.74 -11.55 -18.40
N VAL A 83 4.30 -10.90 -17.33
CA VAL A 83 3.90 -11.51 -16.05
C VAL A 83 2.57 -10.93 -15.57
N LYS A 84 1.84 -11.69 -14.74
CA LYS A 84 0.66 -11.21 -14.02
C LYS A 84 1.04 -10.06 -13.10
N VAL A 85 0.08 -9.17 -12.83
CA VAL A 85 0.29 -7.98 -11.98
C VAL A 85 -0.76 -7.91 -10.88
N GLU A 86 -0.31 -7.60 -9.67
CA GLU A 86 -1.18 -7.23 -8.56
C GLU A 86 -0.79 -5.87 -7.99
N ILE A 87 -1.73 -4.94 -7.96
CA ILE A 87 -1.59 -3.67 -7.27
C ILE A 87 -2.02 -3.85 -5.83
N SER A 88 -1.06 -3.85 -4.90
CA SER A 88 -1.34 -4.01 -3.48
C SER A 88 -2.14 -2.82 -2.93
N HIS A 89 -3.17 -3.12 -2.11
CA HIS A 89 -3.94 -2.17 -1.30
C HIS A 89 -4.24 -0.85 -2.02
N LEU A 90 -4.80 -0.92 -3.24
CA LEU A 90 -5.11 0.26 -4.06
C LEU A 90 -5.91 1.29 -3.24
N LYS A 91 -5.46 2.53 -3.25
CA LYS A 91 -6.08 3.66 -2.57
C LYS A 91 -5.71 4.98 -3.22
N SER A 92 -6.55 5.99 -2.99
CA SER A 92 -6.27 7.38 -3.27
C SER A 92 -6.10 8.14 -1.96
N VAL A 93 -4.90 8.64 -1.67
CA VAL A 93 -4.54 9.24 -0.39
C VAL A 93 -4.42 10.76 -0.48
N GLY A 94 -4.94 11.44 0.54
CA GLY A 94 -4.94 12.91 0.63
C GLY A 94 -6.21 13.54 0.06
N LYS A 95 -6.72 14.56 0.74
CA LYS A 95 -8.02 15.20 0.41
C LYS A 95 -8.06 15.76 -1.02
N SER A 96 -6.93 16.24 -1.55
CA SER A 96 -6.79 16.71 -2.92
C SER A 96 -6.95 15.61 -3.98
N ASN A 97 -6.82 14.36 -3.58
CA ASN A 97 -6.87 13.19 -4.46
C ASN A 97 -8.17 12.39 -4.36
N TRP A 98 -9.08 12.77 -3.46
CA TRP A 98 -10.36 12.09 -3.32
C TRP A 98 -11.16 12.13 -4.62
N GLY A 99 -11.71 10.97 -5.01
CA GLY A 99 -12.40 10.75 -6.29
C GLY A 99 -11.49 10.24 -7.42
N LYS A 100 -10.15 10.24 -7.27
CA LYS A 100 -9.24 9.67 -8.29
C LYS A 100 -9.40 8.15 -8.46
N SER A 101 -10.10 7.47 -7.54
CA SER A 101 -10.40 6.04 -7.67
C SER A 101 -11.11 5.71 -8.98
N GLU A 102 -12.01 6.58 -9.48
CA GLU A 102 -12.70 6.37 -10.76
C GLU A 102 -11.70 6.29 -11.91
N GLN A 103 -10.85 7.30 -12.04
CA GLN A 103 -9.82 7.33 -13.10
C GLN A 103 -8.82 6.17 -12.96
N ALA A 104 -8.47 5.77 -11.73
CA ALA A 104 -7.59 4.65 -11.47
C ALA A 104 -8.20 3.33 -11.94
N LEU A 105 -9.47 3.09 -11.64
CA LEU A 105 -10.21 1.90 -12.03
C LEU A 105 -10.38 1.81 -13.54
N ASP A 106 -10.82 2.90 -14.19
CA ASP A 106 -10.95 2.97 -15.66
C ASP A 106 -9.63 2.59 -16.35
N LEU A 107 -8.51 3.05 -15.80
CA LEU A 107 -7.18 2.75 -16.36
C LEU A 107 -6.78 1.28 -16.16
N ILE A 108 -7.03 0.72 -14.98
CA ILE A 108 -6.73 -0.69 -14.67
C ILE A 108 -7.60 -1.62 -15.54
N GLU A 109 -8.91 -1.33 -15.65
CA GLU A 109 -9.81 -2.07 -16.54
C GLU A 109 -9.34 -2.03 -17.99
N LYS A 110 -8.90 -0.86 -18.46
CA LYS A 110 -8.35 -0.73 -19.81
C LYS A 110 -7.12 -1.63 -20.01
N PHE A 111 -6.18 -1.69 -19.06
CA PHE A 111 -5.03 -2.60 -19.17
C PHE A 111 -5.46 -4.07 -19.17
N SER A 112 -6.49 -4.41 -18.39
CA SER A 112 -7.08 -5.75 -18.39
C SER A 112 -7.74 -6.09 -19.73
N ASP A 113 -8.52 -5.19 -20.30
CA ASP A 113 -9.18 -5.33 -21.61
C ASP A 113 -8.16 -5.45 -22.75
N ASP A 114 -7.03 -4.75 -22.63
CA ASP A 114 -5.90 -4.82 -23.57
C ASP A 114 -5.07 -6.12 -23.40
N GLY A 115 -5.43 -6.99 -22.45
CA GLY A 115 -4.90 -8.36 -22.29
C GLY A 115 -3.84 -8.53 -21.23
N LEU A 116 -3.59 -7.53 -20.36
CA LEU A 116 -2.74 -7.69 -19.18
C LEU A 116 -3.54 -8.41 -18.08
N ASP A 117 -3.03 -9.51 -17.54
CA ASP A 117 -3.58 -10.11 -16.32
C ASP A 117 -3.21 -9.23 -15.13
N ILE A 118 -4.09 -8.31 -14.78
CA ILE A 118 -3.91 -7.31 -13.72
C ILE A 118 -5.08 -7.35 -12.75
N ASN A 119 -4.75 -7.43 -11.47
CA ASN A 119 -5.67 -7.38 -10.35
C ASN A 119 -5.19 -6.37 -9.30
N MET A 120 -6.00 -6.15 -8.29
CA MET A 120 -5.66 -5.31 -7.14
C MET A 120 -6.29 -5.85 -5.88
N ASP A 121 -5.75 -5.49 -4.73
CA ASP A 121 -6.40 -5.74 -3.44
C ASP A 121 -6.73 -4.46 -2.68
N GLN A 122 -7.60 -4.57 -1.68
CA GLN A 122 -7.97 -3.47 -0.79
C GLN A 122 -8.44 -3.98 0.58
N TYR A 123 -8.25 -3.15 1.62
CA TYR A 123 -8.86 -3.30 2.94
C TYR A 123 -9.97 -2.26 3.17
N PRO A 124 -11.03 -2.57 3.98
CA PRO A 124 -12.22 -1.75 4.11
C PRO A 124 -12.09 -0.64 5.18
N TYR A 125 -11.06 0.20 5.09
CA TYR A 125 -10.80 1.28 6.05
C TYR A 125 -10.28 2.53 5.35
N THR A 126 -10.57 3.69 5.93
CA THR A 126 -10.14 5.01 5.43
C THR A 126 -8.82 5.49 6.04
N ALA A 127 -8.17 4.67 6.84
CA ALA A 127 -6.84 4.90 7.39
C ALA A 127 -5.85 3.85 6.88
N ARG A 128 -4.64 4.27 6.58
CA ARG A 128 -3.49 3.39 6.29
C ARG A 128 -2.64 3.19 7.54
N SER A 129 -1.88 2.12 7.61
CA SER A 129 -0.89 1.89 8.66
C SER A 129 0.50 1.74 8.07
N THR A 130 1.46 2.48 8.62
CA THR A 130 2.86 2.47 8.18
C THR A 130 3.79 2.93 9.30
N MET A 131 5.10 2.92 9.04
CA MET A 131 6.07 3.51 9.97
C MET A 131 6.03 5.04 9.92
N LEU A 132 6.10 5.69 11.08
CA LEU A 132 6.18 7.15 11.20
C LEU A 132 7.34 7.74 10.38
N LYS A 133 8.48 7.04 10.38
CA LYS A 133 9.65 7.40 9.58
C LYS A 133 9.34 7.48 8.08
N ALA A 134 8.50 6.57 7.57
CA ALA A 134 8.11 6.59 6.15
C ALA A 134 7.28 7.83 5.81
N LEU A 135 6.39 8.28 6.69
CA LEU A 135 5.63 9.51 6.49
C LEU A 135 6.56 10.74 6.44
N LEU A 136 7.55 10.80 7.34
CA LEU A 136 8.53 11.89 7.35
C LEU A 136 9.35 11.93 6.06
N LEU A 137 9.91 10.80 5.64
CA LEU A 137 10.75 10.68 4.44
C LEU A 137 9.99 10.93 3.12
N ASN A 138 8.67 10.88 3.15
CA ASN A 138 7.81 11.15 1.99
C ASN A 138 7.09 12.51 2.10
N ASP A 139 7.63 13.46 2.85
CA ASP A 139 7.15 14.84 2.96
C ASP A 139 5.67 14.98 3.38
N THR A 140 5.10 13.98 4.08
CA THR A 140 3.69 13.98 4.50
C THR A 140 3.36 15.19 5.38
N PHE A 141 4.32 15.70 6.15
CA PHE A 141 4.18 16.85 7.05
C PHE A 141 4.75 18.15 6.49
N ASN A 142 5.24 18.17 5.28
CA ASN A 142 5.71 19.37 4.61
C ASN A 142 4.57 20.05 3.85
N TYR A 143 3.89 21.01 4.48
CA TYR A 143 2.72 21.69 3.90
C TYR A 143 3.08 22.84 2.94
N GLU A 144 4.36 23.17 2.78
CA GLU A 144 4.84 24.15 1.79
C GLU A 144 4.95 23.55 0.39
N ASN A 145 5.03 22.22 0.32
CA ASN A 145 5.08 21.46 -0.92
C ASN A 145 3.83 20.58 -1.00
N ASP A 146 3.02 20.73 -2.04
CA ASP A 146 1.79 19.93 -2.22
C ASP A 146 2.06 18.46 -2.57
N LEU A 147 3.29 18.14 -2.97
CA LEU A 147 3.66 16.79 -3.41
C LEU A 147 4.07 15.91 -2.25
N SER A 148 3.41 14.77 -2.10
CA SER A 148 3.80 13.68 -1.20
C SER A 148 3.33 12.34 -1.76
N PRO A 149 4.24 11.41 -2.08
CA PRO A 149 3.87 10.08 -2.59
C PRO A 149 2.92 9.29 -1.67
N MET A 150 2.90 9.64 -0.40
CA MET A 150 2.01 9.05 0.60
C MET A 150 0.84 9.97 0.99
N GLY A 151 0.63 11.11 0.29
CA GLY A 151 -0.38 12.11 0.62
C GLY A 151 -0.08 12.89 1.91
N LYS A 152 -0.70 14.05 2.04
CA LYS A 152 -0.59 14.89 3.24
C LYS A 152 -1.49 14.36 4.35
N SER A 153 -1.03 14.50 5.59
CA SER A 153 -1.82 14.22 6.81
C SER A 153 -1.57 15.31 7.85
N MET A 154 -2.64 15.79 8.46
CA MET A 154 -2.53 16.70 9.60
C MET A 154 -2.11 15.94 10.86
N PRO A 155 -1.46 16.55 11.85
CA PRO A 155 -1.00 15.86 13.06
C PRO A 155 -2.14 15.16 13.83
N ASN A 156 -3.34 15.72 13.84
CA ASN A 156 -4.53 15.11 14.45
C ASN A 156 -5.11 13.92 13.66
N GLU A 157 -4.69 13.74 12.40
CA GLU A 157 -5.08 12.62 11.53
C GLU A 157 -4.09 11.44 11.63
N VAL A 158 -3.05 11.52 12.46
CA VAL A 158 -2.03 10.47 12.63
C VAL A 158 -2.03 9.97 14.06
N LEU A 159 -2.48 8.72 14.25
CA LEU A 159 -2.56 8.04 15.52
C LEU A 159 -1.34 7.14 15.74
N LEU A 160 -0.71 7.20 16.90
CA LEU A 160 0.41 6.34 17.29
C LEU A 160 -0.14 4.96 17.72
N CYS A 161 0.13 3.94 16.93
CA CYS A 161 -0.37 2.57 17.12
C CYS A 161 0.58 1.70 17.96
N SER A 162 1.87 1.83 17.70
CA SER A 162 2.94 1.13 18.42
C SER A 162 4.11 2.06 18.67
N VAL A 163 4.49 2.21 19.93
CA VAL A 163 5.64 3.02 20.36
C VAL A 163 6.49 2.14 21.31
N PRO A 164 7.48 1.40 20.80
CA PRO A 164 8.15 0.33 21.54
C PRO A 164 8.73 0.75 22.90
N ASN A 165 9.32 1.91 22.99
CA ASN A 165 10.02 2.39 24.18
C ASN A 165 9.20 3.37 25.04
N GLU A 166 7.98 3.78 24.58
CA GLU A 166 7.13 4.72 25.32
C GLU A 166 5.64 4.39 25.10
N LYS A 167 5.18 3.35 25.80
CA LYS A 167 3.82 2.82 25.67
C LYS A 167 2.72 3.82 26.01
N SER A 168 3.01 4.85 26.82
CA SER A 168 2.04 5.87 27.19
C SER A 168 1.64 6.78 26.02
N PHE A 169 2.38 6.72 24.90
CA PHE A 169 2.07 7.45 23.67
C PHE A 169 1.13 6.67 22.75
N GLU A 170 0.98 5.36 22.93
CA GLU A 170 0.08 4.54 22.11
C GLU A 170 -1.38 4.97 22.30
N GLY A 171 -2.05 5.27 21.19
CA GLY A 171 -3.42 5.80 21.17
C GLY A 171 -3.50 7.33 21.20
N LYS A 172 -2.38 8.04 21.30
CA LYS A 172 -2.33 9.51 21.14
C LYS A 172 -2.15 9.86 19.66
N THR A 173 -2.60 11.05 19.30
CA THR A 173 -2.30 11.65 17.98
C THR A 173 -0.92 12.32 17.98
N LEU A 174 -0.37 12.55 16.79
CA LEU A 174 0.84 13.39 16.69
C LEU A 174 0.60 14.81 17.19
N GLU A 175 -0.64 15.35 17.09
CA GLU A 175 -0.99 16.65 17.66
C GLU A 175 -0.86 16.65 19.19
N ASP A 176 -1.26 15.55 19.86
CA ASP A 176 -1.10 15.42 21.33
C ASP A 176 0.38 15.44 21.73
N ILE A 177 1.23 14.77 20.97
CA ILE A 177 2.67 14.74 21.22
C ILE A 177 3.31 16.11 20.89
N GLN A 178 2.86 16.75 19.81
CA GLN A 178 3.29 18.10 19.45
C GLN A 178 3.01 19.10 20.59
N LYS A 179 1.82 19.04 21.17
CA LYS A 179 1.46 19.87 22.34
C LYS A 179 2.31 19.53 23.58
N LEU A 180 2.62 18.25 23.77
CA LEU A 180 3.43 17.79 24.90
C LEU A 180 4.88 18.28 24.80
N TYR A 181 5.45 18.27 23.59
CA TYR A 181 6.84 18.70 23.36
C TYR A 181 6.98 20.20 23.15
N ASP A 182 5.89 20.90 22.85
CA ASP A 182 5.87 22.32 22.44
C ASP A 182 6.83 22.60 21.26
N LEU A 183 6.78 21.75 20.22
CA LEU A 183 7.66 21.81 19.05
C LEU A 183 6.86 21.83 17.75
N PRO A 184 7.40 22.39 16.65
CA PRO A 184 6.88 22.21 15.30
C PRO A 184 6.75 20.72 14.93
N ILE A 185 5.84 20.37 13.99
CA ILE A 185 5.54 18.97 13.69
C ILE A 185 6.76 18.17 13.24
N ILE A 186 7.59 18.69 12.34
CA ILE A 186 8.78 18.00 11.84
C ILE A 186 9.78 17.75 12.98
N GLU A 187 9.99 18.73 13.87
CA GLU A 187 10.86 18.58 15.04
C GLU A 187 10.28 17.58 16.05
N THR A 188 8.95 17.58 16.24
CA THR A 188 8.25 16.59 17.06
C THR A 188 8.47 15.16 16.53
N VAL A 189 8.32 14.95 15.22
CA VAL A 189 8.52 13.65 14.60
C VAL A 189 9.99 13.22 14.69
N ASN A 190 10.94 14.09 14.38
CA ASN A 190 12.36 13.78 14.53
C ASN A 190 12.70 13.40 15.98
N LYS A 191 12.23 14.15 16.96
CA LYS A 191 12.44 13.85 18.38
C LYS A 191 11.83 12.52 18.79
N LEU A 192 10.65 12.14 18.28
CA LEU A 192 10.07 10.82 18.51
C LEU A 192 10.96 9.70 17.92
N LEU A 193 11.46 9.88 16.69
CA LEU A 193 12.30 8.89 16.02
C LEU A 193 13.67 8.74 16.67
N ASP A 194 14.30 9.83 17.11
CA ASP A 194 15.64 9.84 17.68
C ASP A 194 15.65 9.41 19.14
N ASP A 195 14.75 9.97 19.96
CA ASP A 195 14.79 9.80 21.42
C ASP A 195 13.97 8.57 21.88
N VAL A 196 12.94 8.16 21.09
CA VAL A 196 12.02 7.12 21.52
C VAL A 196 12.21 5.84 20.71
N SER A 197 11.95 5.88 19.40
CA SER A 197 12.12 4.69 18.52
C SER A 197 11.98 5.04 17.04
N ASP A 198 12.83 4.45 16.19
CA ASP A 198 12.69 4.48 14.75
C ASP A 198 11.62 3.48 14.21
N LYS A 199 11.07 2.63 15.11
CA LYS A 199 10.08 1.57 14.80
C LYS A 199 8.65 1.94 15.22
N ILE A 200 8.32 3.24 15.24
CA ILE A 200 6.97 3.69 15.57
C ILE A 200 6.03 3.39 14.40
N LEU A 201 4.95 2.66 14.69
CA LEU A 201 3.84 2.42 13.75
C LEU A 201 2.69 3.38 14.02
N VAL A 202 2.10 3.86 12.95
CA VAL A 202 0.98 4.80 12.98
C VAL A 202 -0.19 4.33 12.12
N ALA A 203 -1.39 4.81 12.46
CA ALA A 203 -2.54 4.84 11.57
C ALA A 203 -2.74 6.29 11.09
N ALA A 204 -2.70 6.51 9.78
CA ALA A 204 -2.87 7.84 9.19
C ALA A 204 -4.18 7.88 8.38
N PHE A 205 -5.10 8.73 8.80
CA PHE A 205 -6.40 8.95 8.15
C PHE A 205 -6.17 9.87 6.94
N GLY A 206 -6.65 9.48 5.77
CA GLY A 206 -6.41 10.29 4.57
C GLY A 206 -7.16 9.79 3.33
N MET A 207 -7.93 8.70 3.44
CA MET A 207 -8.74 8.15 2.35
C MET A 207 -10.21 8.55 2.51
N ASN A 208 -10.93 8.53 1.40
CA ASN A 208 -12.37 8.77 1.36
C ASN A 208 -13.13 7.45 1.31
N GLU A 209 -14.24 7.34 2.05
CA GLU A 209 -15.06 6.13 2.08
C GLU A 209 -15.69 5.84 0.70
N ASN A 210 -16.04 6.87 -0.10
CA ASN A 210 -16.55 6.66 -1.45
C ASN A 210 -15.51 6.01 -2.37
N ASP A 211 -14.24 6.43 -2.26
CA ASP A 211 -13.14 5.80 -3.00
C ASP A 211 -12.95 4.33 -2.57
N VAL A 212 -13.02 4.06 -1.26
CA VAL A 212 -12.97 2.68 -0.74
C VAL A 212 -14.11 1.84 -1.32
N GLN A 213 -15.35 2.37 -1.34
CA GLN A 213 -16.51 1.67 -1.90
C GLN A 213 -16.39 1.46 -3.41
N ASN A 214 -15.90 2.44 -4.16
CA ASN A 214 -15.73 2.33 -5.61
C ASN A 214 -14.74 1.22 -5.95
N ILE A 215 -13.56 1.22 -5.29
CA ILE A 215 -12.56 0.17 -5.47
C ILE A 215 -13.13 -1.20 -5.07
N MET A 216 -13.83 -1.28 -3.94
CA MET A 216 -14.40 -2.52 -3.41
C MET A 216 -15.40 -3.19 -4.36
N LYS A 217 -16.19 -2.38 -5.11
CA LYS A 217 -17.17 -2.88 -6.08
C LYS A 217 -16.54 -3.44 -7.34
N ASN A 218 -15.35 -2.99 -7.71
CA ASN A 218 -14.70 -3.36 -8.97
C ASN A 218 -14.39 -4.86 -9.01
N ASP A 219 -14.69 -5.50 -10.14
CA ASP A 219 -14.57 -6.96 -10.30
C ASP A 219 -13.11 -7.46 -10.26
N LEU A 220 -12.12 -6.60 -10.50
CA LEU A 220 -10.70 -6.91 -10.41
C LEU A 220 -10.14 -6.75 -8.99
N THR A 221 -10.96 -6.31 -8.02
CA THR A 221 -10.51 -6.07 -6.63
C THR A 221 -10.69 -7.31 -5.77
N MET A 222 -9.60 -7.78 -5.19
CA MET A 222 -9.56 -8.76 -4.10
C MET A 222 -9.62 -8.06 -2.74
N ILE A 223 -9.84 -8.81 -1.66
CA ILE A 223 -9.84 -8.28 -0.30
C ILE A 223 -8.60 -8.78 0.45
N GLY A 224 -7.67 -7.86 0.69
CA GLY A 224 -6.49 -8.06 1.51
C GLY A 224 -6.64 -7.38 2.89
N THR A 225 -5.85 -7.78 3.87
CA THR A 225 -5.85 -7.16 5.20
C THR A 225 -4.80 -6.07 5.33
N ASP A 226 -3.66 -6.21 4.66
CA ASP A 226 -2.45 -5.41 4.88
C ASP A 226 -2.13 -5.25 6.38
N GLY A 227 -2.48 -6.28 7.17
CA GLY A 227 -2.52 -6.25 8.63
C GLY A 227 -1.14 -6.35 9.25
N ILE A 228 -0.87 -5.47 10.23
CA ILE A 228 0.31 -5.51 11.10
C ILE A 228 -0.19 -5.55 12.54
N ASP A 229 0.00 -6.69 13.21
CA ASP A 229 -0.41 -6.91 14.61
C ASP A 229 0.75 -6.60 15.57
N VAL A 230 1.04 -5.33 15.77
CA VAL A 230 2.11 -4.85 16.66
C VAL A 230 1.64 -3.65 17.47
N GLY A 231 2.03 -3.61 18.75
CA GLY A 231 1.67 -2.55 19.68
C GLY A 231 0.39 -2.85 20.46
N SER A 232 -0.06 -1.93 21.31
CA SER A 232 -1.29 -2.08 22.09
C SER A 232 -2.52 -1.49 21.39
N LYS A 233 -2.32 -0.72 20.34
CA LYS A 233 -3.36 -0.06 19.53
C LYS A 233 -3.15 -0.27 18.02
N PRO A 234 -2.95 -1.54 17.57
CA PRO A 234 -2.73 -1.80 16.16
C PRO A 234 -3.94 -1.40 15.32
N HIS A 235 -3.71 -1.16 14.04
CA HIS A 235 -4.80 -0.83 13.12
C HIS A 235 -5.78 -2.02 13.04
N PRO A 236 -7.11 -1.81 13.19
CA PRO A 236 -8.08 -2.89 13.27
C PRO A 236 -8.16 -3.78 12.01
N ARG A 237 -7.57 -3.35 10.89
CA ARG A 237 -7.57 -4.13 9.64
C ARG A 237 -6.92 -5.52 9.78
N ALA A 238 -6.02 -5.71 10.76
CA ALA A 238 -5.38 -7.00 11.01
C ALA A 238 -6.39 -8.11 11.36
N TRP A 239 -7.49 -7.77 12.04
CA TRP A 239 -8.52 -8.74 12.46
C TRP A 239 -9.91 -8.44 11.94
N GLY A 240 -10.21 -7.16 11.72
CA GLY A 240 -11.54 -6.67 11.41
C GLY A 240 -11.86 -6.58 9.92
N THR A 241 -10.92 -6.81 9.02
CA THR A 241 -11.13 -6.67 7.57
C THR A 241 -12.28 -7.54 7.09
N TYR A 242 -12.22 -8.84 7.26
CA TYR A 242 -13.24 -9.76 6.75
C TYR A 242 -14.60 -9.61 7.47
N PRO A 243 -14.66 -9.54 8.81
CA PRO A 243 -15.93 -9.24 9.49
C PRO A 243 -16.55 -7.92 9.04
N ARG A 244 -15.76 -6.85 8.86
CA ARG A 244 -16.23 -5.55 8.38
C ARG A 244 -16.79 -5.61 6.96
N ILE A 245 -16.19 -6.40 6.06
CA ILE A 245 -16.75 -6.61 4.71
C ILE A 245 -18.16 -7.18 4.82
N LEU A 246 -18.36 -8.21 5.64
CA LEU A 246 -19.67 -8.86 5.77
C LEU A 246 -20.69 -7.96 6.44
N GLU A 247 -20.34 -7.31 7.56
CA GLU A 247 -21.25 -6.45 8.31
C GLU A 247 -21.56 -5.15 7.57
N GLU A 248 -20.52 -4.44 7.11
CA GLU A 248 -20.67 -3.09 6.57
C GLU A 248 -21.04 -3.08 5.09
N TYR A 249 -20.32 -3.85 4.26
CA TYR A 249 -20.43 -3.74 2.80
C TYR A 249 -21.43 -4.72 2.19
N VAL A 250 -21.73 -5.82 2.89
CA VAL A 250 -22.79 -6.75 2.48
C VAL A 250 -24.10 -6.40 3.17
N ASP A 251 -24.13 -6.48 4.51
CA ASP A 251 -25.38 -6.39 5.27
C ASP A 251 -25.91 -4.95 5.35
N ARG A 252 -25.10 -3.99 5.82
CA ARG A 252 -25.55 -2.62 6.07
C ARG A 252 -25.67 -1.76 4.80
N LEU A 253 -24.68 -1.78 3.92
CA LEU A 253 -24.64 -0.92 2.73
C LEU A 253 -25.17 -1.63 1.47
N GLY A 254 -25.18 -2.96 1.43
CA GLY A 254 -25.66 -3.73 0.28
C GLY A 254 -24.89 -3.48 -1.02
N ILE A 255 -23.60 -3.09 -0.92
CA ILE A 255 -22.78 -2.80 -2.11
C ILE A 255 -22.11 -4.03 -2.69
N LEU A 256 -22.01 -5.10 -1.89
CA LEU A 256 -21.59 -6.43 -2.32
C LEU A 256 -22.69 -7.44 -1.99
N THR A 257 -22.87 -8.46 -2.83
CA THR A 257 -23.60 -9.67 -2.39
C THR A 257 -22.68 -10.52 -1.51
N LEU A 258 -23.26 -11.41 -0.71
CA LEU A 258 -22.47 -12.33 0.12
C LEU A 258 -21.55 -13.20 -0.74
N GLU A 259 -22.06 -13.72 -1.86
CA GLU A 259 -21.32 -14.55 -2.80
C GLU A 259 -20.13 -13.80 -3.39
N ASN A 260 -20.32 -12.54 -3.80
CA ASN A 260 -19.25 -11.72 -4.34
C ASN A 260 -18.20 -11.39 -3.27
N ALA A 261 -18.62 -11.05 -2.05
CA ALA A 261 -17.71 -10.82 -0.94
C ALA A 261 -16.85 -12.05 -0.64
N ILE A 262 -17.46 -13.24 -0.56
CA ILE A 262 -16.72 -14.51 -0.36
C ILE A 262 -15.75 -14.78 -1.52
N ASN A 263 -16.19 -14.58 -2.77
CA ASN A 263 -15.33 -14.74 -3.94
C ASN A 263 -14.09 -13.84 -3.87
N LYS A 264 -14.26 -12.55 -3.55
CA LYS A 264 -13.17 -11.57 -3.40
C LYS A 264 -12.21 -11.89 -2.24
N MET A 265 -12.70 -12.52 -1.18
CA MET A 265 -11.90 -12.92 -0.02
C MET A 265 -11.16 -14.26 -0.20
N THR A 266 -11.49 -15.05 -1.23
CA THR A 266 -11.01 -16.44 -1.36
C THR A 266 -10.60 -16.82 -2.78
N HIS A 267 -11.56 -17.08 -3.66
CA HIS A 267 -11.32 -17.66 -4.98
C HIS A 267 -10.52 -16.74 -5.91
N MET A 268 -10.79 -15.45 -5.90
CA MET A 268 -10.04 -14.50 -6.72
C MET A 268 -8.54 -14.51 -6.38
N LEU A 269 -8.20 -14.60 -5.08
CA LEU A 269 -6.81 -14.68 -4.64
C LEU A 269 -6.14 -15.97 -5.15
N LEU A 270 -6.82 -17.13 -5.05
CA LEU A 270 -6.30 -18.40 -5.55
C LEU A 270 -6.04 -18.33 -7.06
N ARG A 271 -7.01 -17.83 -7.82
CA ARG A 271 -6.91 -17.69 -9.28
C ARG A 271 -5.75 -16.75 -9.71
N ASN A 272 -5.45 -15.74 -8.92
CA ASN A 272 -4.33 -14.84 -9.19
C ASN A 272 -2.96 -15.52 -8.98
N LEU A 273 -2.92 -16.56 -8.13
CA LEU A 273 -1.71 -17.30 -7.76
C LEU A 273 -1.52 -18.61 -8.55
N GLU A 274 -2.55 -19.07 -9.26
CA GLU A 274 -2.50 -20.21 -10.20
C GLU A 274 -2.01 -19.75 -11.58
#